data_7b0510df1df799ae73de21aefa594f73
#
_entry.id   7b0510df1df799ae73de21aefa594f73
#
_cell.length_a   1.000
_cell.length_b   1.000
_cell.length_c   1.000
_cell.angle_alpha   90.00
_cell.angle_beta   90.00
_cell.angle_gamma   90.00
#
_symmetry.space_group_name_H-M   'P 1'
#
loop_
_entity.id
_entity.type
_entity.pdbx_description
1 polymer ?
#
loop_
_entity_poly.entity_id
_entity_poly.type
_entity_poly.pdbx_seq_one_letter_code
_entity_poly.pdbx_strand_id
1 'polypeptide(L)'
;TNEKYVNNDIFRIASMTKAITSIGVIKLWEKGEIGLDDPIEKYIPEFKNVQILDSYYKKDTTYSTIQASKSITIRQLLTHTSGIGYDFIDGNPSIKSIYHKEKEKFMKYGVLCFCDQDITIGETIRNLAKVPLHHNPGERYTYGVGLDVLGYLIEIISGKIGRAVSRNAET
;
A
#
# COMPACT_ATOMS: atom_id res chain seq x y z
N THR A 1 -33.07 -1.67 6.98
CA THR A 1 -33.86 -0.45 6.88
C THR A 1 -34.70 -0.52 5.60
N ASN A 2 -35.97 -0.11 5.66
CA ASN A 2 -36.87 -0.03 4.48
C ASN A 2 -36.76 1.33 3.76
N GLU A 3 -35.69 2.05 3.98
CA GLU A 3 -35.46 3.36 3.36
C GLU A 3 -35.00 3.15 1.90
N LYS A 4 -35.57 3.92 0.99
CA LYS A 4 -35.17 3.90 -0.41
C LYS A 4 -33.93 4.76 -0.61
N TYR A 5 -32.96 4.28 -1.38
CA TYR A 5 -31.81 5.07 -1.78
C TYR A 5 -32.25 6.28 -2.62
N VAL A 6 -31.54 7.39 -2.39
CA VAL A 6 -31.73 8.64 -3.13
C VAL A 6 -30.43 9.06 -3.82
N ASN A 7 -30.53 9.99 -4.77
CA ASN A 7 -29.39 10.40 -5.60
C ASN A 7 -28.20 11.02 -4.82
N ASN A 8 -28.43 11.45 -3.59
CA ASN A 8 -27.42 12.07 -2.74
C ASN A 8 -26.85 11.11 -1.67
N ASP A 9 -27.22 9.82 -1.71
CA ASP A 9 -26.67 8.85 -0.79
C ASP A 9 -25.19 8.61 -1.07
N ILE A 10 -24.39 8.52 0.02
CA ILE A 10 -22.96 8.25 -0.04
C ILE A 10 -22.72 6.76 0.21
N PHE A 11 -21.98 6.13 -0.68
CA PHE A 11 -21.63 4.71 -0.60
C PHE A 11 -20.15 4.50 -0.41
N ARG A 12 -19.79 3.56 0.48
CA ARG A 12 -18.43 3.04 0.56
C ARG A 12 -18.19 2.10 -0.62
N ILE A 13 -17.29 2.49 -1.52
CA ILE A 13 -17.00 1.72 -2.73
C ILE A 13 -15.84 0.72 -2.57
N ALA A 14 -15.21 0.70 -1.39
CA ALA A 14 -14.14 -0.22 -1.02
C ALA A 14 -13.10 -0.40 -2.15
N SER A 15 -12.78 -1.61 -2.56
CA SER A 15 -11.75 -1.89 -3.57
C SER A 15 -12.03 -1.32 -4.97
N MET A 16 -13.24 -0.83 -5.27
CA MET A 16 -13.48 -0.08 -6.52
C MET A 16 -12.68 1.22 -6.59
N THR A 17 -12.29 1.78 -5.43
CA THR A 17 -11.35 2.92 -5.32
C THR A 17 -10.04 2.65 -6.05
N LYS A 18 -9.58 1.40 -6.12
CA LYS A 18 -8.34 1.02 -6.81
C LYS A 18 -8.36 1.38 -8.30
N ALA A 19 -9.50 1.23 -8.95
CA ALA A 19 -9.65 1.61 -10.35
C ALA A 19 -9.47 3.14 -10.53
N ILE A 20 -10.04 3.93 -9.61
CA ILE A 20 -9.93 5.40 -9.65
C ILE A 20 -8.47 5.83 -9.41
N THR A 21 -7.80 5.24 -8.41
CA THR A 21 -6.37 5.48 -8.15
C THR A 21 -5.52 5.13 -9.37
N SER A 22 -5.77 3.97 -10.00
CA SER A 22 -5.05 3.54 -11.21
C SER A 22 -5.22 4.54 -12.35
N ILE A 23 -6.43 5.08 -12.59
CA ILE A 23 -6.67 6.12 -13.57
C ILE A 23 -5.86 7.38 -13.24
N GLY A 24 -5.80 7.78 -11.97
CA GLY A 24 -4.96 8.90 -11.52
C GLY A 24 -3.49 8.71 -11.88
N VAL A 25 -2.94 7.52 -11.62
CA VAL A 25 -1.55 7.17 -11.97
C VAL A 25 -1.33 7.19 -13.49
N ILE A 26 -2.24 6.61 -14.27
CA ILE A 26 -2.16 6.61 -15.75
C ILE A 26 -2.20 8.04 -16.31
N LYS A 27 -2.98 8.93 -15.71
CA LYS A 27 -2.99 10.35 -16.10
C LYS A 27 -1.65 11.06 -15.85
N LEU A 28 -0.97 10.75 -14.75
CA LEU A 28 0.37 11.29 -14.49
C LEU A 28 1.39 10.74 -15.52
N TRP A 29 1.28 9.46 -15.86
CA TRP A 29 2.10 8.84 -16.89
C TRP A 29 1.86 9.45 -18.28
N GLU A 30 0.60 9.63 -18.69
CA GLU A 30 0.24 10.28 -19.97
C GLU A 30 0.81 11.70 -20.09
N LYS A 31 0.93 12.43 -18.98
CA LYS A 31 1.54 13.75 -18.92
C LYS A 31 3.08 13.71 -18.90
N GLY A 32 3.68 12.53 -18.83
CA GLY A 32 5.14 12.38 -18.71
C GLY A 32 5.71 12.75 -17.33
N GLU A 33 4.86 12.90 -16.31
CA GLU A 33 5.29 13.27 -14.96
C GLU A 33 5.92 12.06 -14.22
N ILE A 34 5.60 10.84 -14.64
CA ILE A 34 6.15 9.57 -14.13
C ILE A 34 6.37 8.57 -15.27
N GLY A 35 7.30 7.62 -15.08
CA GLY A 35 7.42 6.41 -15.89
C GLY A 35 6.81 5.20 -15.15
N LEU A 36 6.09 4.31 -15.85
CA LEU A 36 5.51 3.13 -15.20
C LEU A 36 6.60 2.19 -14.65
N ASP A 37 7.77 2.18 -15.23
CA ASP A 37 8.90 1.38 -14.80
C ASP A 37 9.89 2.16 -13.91
N ASP A 38 9.54 3.41 -13.54
CA ASP A 38 10.31 4.15 -12.55
C ASP A 38 10.27 3.40 -11.21
N PRO A 39 11.40 3.31 -10.48
CA PRO A 39 11.42 2.78 -9.14
C PRO A 39 10.70 3.74 -8.19
N ILE A 40 9.84 3.19 -7.34
CA ILE A 40 9.03 3.99 -6.40
C ILE A 40 9.89 4.81 -5.44
N GLU A 41 11.09 4.36 -5.11
CA GLU A 41 12.06 5.05 -4.26
C GLU A 41 12.55 6.38 -4.83
N LYS A 42 12.38 6.62 -6.13
CA LYS A 42 12.61 7.91 -6.76
C LYS A 42 11.70 9.01 -6.19
N TYR A 43 10.51 8.63 -5.76
CA TYR A 43 9.46 9.52 -5.25
C TYR A 43 9.24 9.37 -3.74
N ILE A 44 9.41 8.15 -3.22
CA ILE A 44 9.25 7.79 -1.81
C ILE A 44 10.53 7.08 -1.37
N PRO A 45 11.56 7.83 -0.92
CA PRO A 45 12.90 7.29 -0.64
C PRO A 45 12.94 6.16 0.38
N GLU A 46 11.94 6.07 1.26
CA GLU A 46 11.84 5.02 2.28
C GLU A 46 11.74 3.62 1.69
N PHE A 47 11.29 3.47 0.42
CA PHE A 47 11.29 2.19 -0.29
C PHE A 47 12.64 1.79 -0.87
N LYS A 48 13.70 2.57 -0.62
CA LYS A 48 15.06 2.17 -0.95
C LYS A 48 15.49 1.00 -0.05
N ASN A 49 16.09 -0.03 -0.66
CA ASN A 49 16.62 -1.18 0.08
C ASN A 49 15.55 -2.00 0.84
N VAL A 50 14.35 -2.14 0.26
CA VAL A 50 13.30 -2.98 0.84
C VAL A 50 13.78 -4.41 1.08
N GLN A 51 13.28 -5.03 2.14
CA GLN A 51 13.64 -6.37 2.57
C GLN A 51 12.53 -7.36 2.19
N ILE A 52 12.90 -8.62 1.99
CA ILE A 52 11.99 -9.74 1.76
C ILE A 52 12.02 -10.62 2.99
N LEU A 53 10.87 -11.16 3.39
CA LEU A 53 10.80 -12.17 4.44
C LEU A 53 11.53 -13.44 3.98
N ASP A 54 12.58 -13.81 4.71
CA ASP A 54 13.33 -15.04 4.53
C ASP A 54 12.76 -16.17 5.40
N SER A 55 12.77 -15.98 6.71
CA SER A 55 12.31 -16.97 7.68
C SER A 55 11.46 -16.35 8.78
N TYR A 56 10.47 -17.11 9.28
CA TYR A 56 9.62 -16.70 10.38
C TYR A 56 9.56 -17.78 11.47
N TYR A 57 9.86 -17.41 12.70
CA TYR A 57 9.92 -18.31 13.87
C TYR A 57 8.69 -18.12 14.75
N LYS A 58 7.73 -19.07 14.66
CA LYS A 58 6.44 -18.99 15.37
C LYS A 58 6.55 -18.93 16.89
N LYS A 59 7.63 -19.52 17.46
CA LYS A 59 7.80 -19.66 18.91
C LYS A 59 7.95 -18.32 19.61
N ASP A 60 8.66 -17.39 19.00
CA ASP A 60 8.98 -16.08 19.58
C ASP A 60 8.58 -14.91 18.67
N THR A 61 7.93 -15.22 17.56
CA THR A 61 7.50 -14.26 16.55
C THR A 61 8.64 -13.43 15.93
N THR A 62 9.88 -13.95 15.99
CA THR A 62 11.02 -13.34 15.30
C THR A 62 11.02 -13.73 13.82
N TYR A 63 11.74 -12.96 13.01
CA TYR A 63 11.89 -13.24 11.59
C TYR A 63 13.24 -12.72 11.09
N SER A 64 13.73 -13.33 10.01
CA SER A 64 14.87 -12.86 9.24
C SER A 64 14.43 -12.31 7.89
N THR A 65 15.24 -11.43 7.35
CA THR A 65 15.00 -10.83 6.05
C THR A 65 16.25 -10.86 5.19
N ILE A 66 16.05 -10.83 3.88
CA ILE A 66 17.11 -10.66 2.89
C ILE A 66 16.81 -9.42 2.05
N GLN A 67 17.85 -8.82 1.50
CA GLN A 67 17.71 -7.67 0.60
C GLN A 67 16.95 -8.07 -0.66
N ALA A 68 15.96 -7.29 -1.07
CA ALA A 68 15.33 -7.45 -2.37
C ALA A 68 16.36 -7.25 -3.50
N SER A 69 16.30 -8.11 -4.51
CA SER A 69 17.22 -8.04 -5.66
C SER A 69 16.89 -6.94 -6.67
N LYS A 70 15.71 -6.33 -6.54
CA LYS A 70 15.18 -5.28 -7.42
C LYS A 70 14.38 -4.28 -6.64
N SER A 71 14.35 -3.04 -7.13
CA SER A 71 13.44 -2.00 -6.64
C SER A 71 12.00 -2.28 -7.05
N ILE A 72 11.06 -1.79 -6.25
CA ILE A 72 9.64 -1.82 -6.61
C ILE A 72 9.38 -0.74 -7.68
N THR A 73 8.68 -1.09 -8.76
CA THR A 73 8.26 -0.13 -9.79
C THR A 73 6.79 0.26 -9.64
N ILE A 74 6.40 1.40 -10.22
CA ILE A 74 5.01 1.86 -10.28
C ILE A 74 4.12 0.81 -10.98
N ARG A 75 4.60 0.19 -12.06
CA ARG A 75 3.90 -0.92 -12.74
C ARG A 75 3.62 -2.08 -11.80
N GLN A 76 4.58 -2.48 -10.98
CA GLN A 76 4.42 -3.60 -10.05
C GLN A 76 3.43 -3.30 -8.93
N LEU A 77 3.31 -2.04 -8.50
CA LEU A 77 2.25 -1.61 -7.57
C LEU A 77 0.87 -1.69 -8.23
N LEU A 78 0.72 -1.21 -9.47
CA LEU A 78 -0.53 -1.29 -10.23
C LEU A 78 -0.99 -2.74 -10.48
N THR A 79 -0.07 -3.66 -10.69
CA THR A 79 -0.36 -5.05 -11.06
C THR A 79 -0.34 -6.02 -9.88
N HIS A 80 -0.19 -5.53 -8.64
CA HIS A 80 -0.04 -6.35 -7.45
C HIS A 80 1.11 -7.37 -7.54
N THR A 81 2.22 -6.99 -8.15
CA THR A 81 3.42 -7.83 -8.24
C THR A 81 4.61 -7.26 -7.47
N SER A 82 4.39 -6.22 -6.64
CA SER A 82 5.43 -5.57 -5.85
C SER A 82 5.95 -6.41 -4.68
N GLY A 83 5.21 -7.42 -4.23
CA GLY A 83 5.50 -8.18 -3.02
C GLY A 83 4.92 -7.56 -1.74
N ILE A 84 4.29 -6.39 -1.80
CA ILE A 84 3.57 -5.81 -0.68
C ILE A 84 2.26 -6.57 -0.47
N GLY A 85 2.00 -7.00 0.77
CA GLY A 85 0.80 -7.74 1.14
C GLY A 85 -0.28 -6.89 1.81
N TYR A 86 -1.18 -7.58 2.49
CA TYR A 86 -2.21 -7.03 3.37
C TYR A 86 -2.04 -7.59 4.78
N ASP A 87 -2.47 -6.83 5.80
CA ASP A 87 -2.43 -7.30 7.18
C ASP A 87 -3.56 -8.29 7.52
N PHE A 88 -4.81 -8.02 7.13
CA PHE A 88 -5.98 -8.78 7.58
C PHE A 88 -6.50 -9.84 6.60
N ILE A 89 -6.31 -9.66 5.29
CA ILE A 89 -6.77 -10.61 4.26
C ILE A 89 -5.65 -11.41 3.61
N ASP A 90 -4.40 -11.23 4.08
CA ASP A 90 -3.26 -11.96 3.54
C ASP A 90 -3.39 -13.47 3.79
N GLY A 91 -3.07 -14.27 2.80
CA GLY A 91 -3.06 -15.74 2.90
C GLY A 91 -1.86 -16.31 3.66
N ASN A 92 -0.81 -15.49 3.89
CA ASN A 92 0.39 -15.90 4.62
C ASN A 92 0.32 -15.54 6.10
N PRO A 93 0.16 -16.53 7.02
CA PRO A 93 0.03 -16.24 8.45
C PRO A 93 1.26 -15.56 9.05
N SER A 94 2.46 -15.82 8.51
CA SER A 94 3.70 -15.20 8.99
C SER A 94 3.72 -13.71 8.66
N ILE A 95 3.36 -13.34 7.44
CA ILE A 95 3.25 -11.94 7.03
C ILE A 95 2.18 -11.22 7.86
N LYS A 96 1.00 -11.82 8.03
CA LYS A 96 -0.04 -11.25 8.91
C LYS A 96 0.48 -10.96 10.32
N SER A 97 1.20 -11.91 10.91
CA SER A 97 1.77 -11.75 12.26
C SER A 97 2.82 -10.64 12.30
N ILE A 98 3.67 -10.54 11.28
CA ILE A 98 4.68 -9.48 11.17
C ILE A 98 4.01 -8.12 11.02
N TYR A 99 3.05 -7.99 10.10
CA TYR A 99 2.31 -6.75 9.90
C TYR A 99 1.60 -6.32 11.19
N HIS A 100 1.02 -7.26 11.93
CA HIS A 100 0.37 -6.97 13.20
C HIS A 100 1.35 -6.49 14.27
N LYS A 101 2.51 -7.15 14.39
CA LYS A 101 3.59 -6.78 15.34
C LYS A 101 4.23 -5.44 14.99
N GLU A 102 4.53 -5.21 13.72
CA GLU A 102 5.14 -3.95 13.29
C GLU A 102 4.17 -2.78 13.40
N LYS A 103 2.88 -3.03 13.20
CA LYS A 103 1.82 -2.08 13.44
C LYS A 103 1.79 -1.57 14.89
N GLU A 104 1.93 -2.46 15.89
CA GLU A 104 1.98 -2.07 17.29
C GLU A 104 3.14 -1.10 17.59
N LYS A 105 4.23 -1.19 16.82
CA LYS A 105 5.38 -0.29 16.95
C LYS A 105 5.18 1.08 16.30
N PHE A 106 4.47 1.13 15.17
CA PHE A 106 4.41 2.30 14.30
C PHE A 106 3.04 2.98 14.28
N MET A 107 2.00 2.32 14.80
CA MET A 107 0.62 2.81 14.76
C MET A 107 -0.02 2.67 16.13
N LYS A 108 -0.43 3.77 16.72
CA LYS A 108 -1.06 3.81 18.05
C LYS A 108 -2.43 3.13 18.07
N TYR A 109 -3.15 3.13 16.95
CA TYR A 109 -4.48 2.55 16.77
C TYR A 109 -4.64 2.07 15.33
N GLY A 110 -5.20 0.89 15.13
CA GLY A 110 -5.77 0.52 13.86
C GLY A 110 -5.02 -0.52 13.02
N VAL A 111 -5.67 -0.98 12.03
CA VAL A 111 -5.27 -1.90 10.97
C VAL A 111 -4.44 -1.12 9.95
N LEU A 112 -3.49 -1.74 9.21
CA LEU A 112 -2.84 -1.16 8.03
C LEU A 112 -3.85 -0.85 6.90
N CYS A 113 -5.09 -0.59 7.24
CA CYS A 113 -6.16 -0.19 6.33
C CYS A 113 -6.41 1.31 6.37
N PHE A 114 -5.40 2.14 6.60
CA PHE A 114 -5.51 3.61 6.41
C PHE A 114 -6.70 4.29 7.13
N CYS A 115 -7.23 3.63 8.17
CA CYS A 115 -8.44 4.02 8.89
C CYS A 115 -8.14 4.81 10.16
N ASP A 116 -6.87 5.01 10.50
CA ASP A 116 -6.50 5.78 11.68
C ASP A 116 -6.59 7.28 11.36
N GLN A 117 -7.40 7.99 12.14
CA GLN A 117 -7.65 9.41 11.92
C GLN A 117 -6.48 10.30 12.39
N ASP A 118 -5.58 9.78 13.22
CA ASP A 118 -4.50 10.52 13.85
C ASP A 118 -3.17 10.46 13.08
N ILE A 119 -3.12 9.71 11.96
CA ILE A 119 -1.90 9.53 11.16
C ILE A 119 -2.16 9.86 9.69
N THR A 120 -1.20 10.48 9.03
CA THR A 120 -1.31 10.82 7.61
C THR A 120 -1.04 9.60 6.73
N ILE A 121 -1.57 9.62 5.50
CA ILE A 121 -1.25 8.57 4.51
C ILE A 121 0.26 8.48 4.27
N GLY A 122 0.96 9.60 4.20
CA GLY A 122 2.40 9.63 4.02
C GLY A 122 3.16 8.92 5.13
N GLU A 123 2.78 9.13 6.40
CA GLU A 123 3.39 8.42 7.54
C GLU A 123 3.11 6.93 7.48
N THR A 124 1.87 6.54 7.16
CA THR A 124 1.49 5.13 7.02
C THR A 124 2.32 4.45 5.92
N ILE A 125 2.46 5.09 4.75
CA ILE A 125 3.24 4.53 3.64
C ILE A 125 4.73 4.44 3.97
N ARG A 126 5.30 5.46 4.64
CA ARG A 126 6.70 5.40 5.10
C ARG A 126 6.94 4.28 6.11
N ASN A 127 5.98 4.02 6.98
CA ASN A 127 6.04 2.90 7.92
C ASN A 127 5.88 1.54 7.22
N LEU A 128 5.00 1.46 6.21
CA LEU A 128 4.85 0.27 5.37
C LEU A 128 6.17 -0.14 4.70
N ALA A 129 6.99 0.81 4.29
CA ALA A 129 8.29 0.54 3.66
C ALA A 129 9.29 -0.20 4.59
N LYS A 130 9.04 -0.21 5.91
CA LYS A 130 9.87 -0.93 6.90
C LYS A 130 9.47 -2.40 7.07
N VAL A 131 8.30 -2.78 6.55
CA VAL A 131 7.77 -4.15 6.65
C VAL A 131 8.29 -4.99 5.50
N PRO A 132 8.72 -6.26 5.73
CA PRO A 132 9.26 -7.08 4.66
C PRO A 132 8.21 -7.43 3.61
N LEU A 133 8.67 -7.54 2.38
CA LEU A 133 7.89 -8.03 1.24
C LEU A 133 7.72 -9.55 1.31
N HIS A 134 6.71 -10.09 0.62
CA HIS A 134 6.50 -11.52 0.45
C HIS A 134 7.52 -12.20 -0.45
N HIS A 135 8.06 -11.49 -1.44
CA HIS A 135 8.92 -12.00 -2.51
C HIS A 135 9.60 -10.83 -3.23
N ASN A 136 10.52 -11.13 -4.11
CA ASN A 136 11.14 -10.12 -4.97
C ASN A 136 10.09 -9.38 -5.81
N PRO A 137 10.22 -8.06 -5.98
CA PRO A 137 9.37 -7.29 -6.86
C PRO A 137 9.35 -7.88 -8.29
N GLY A 138 8.15 -8.09 -8.82
CA GLY A 138 7.91 -8.65 -10.16
C GLY A 138 7.89 -10.18 -10.23
N GLU A 139 8.12 -10.90 -9.14
CA GLU A 139 8.24 -12.38 -9.16
C GLU A 139 6.88 -13.08 -9.30
N ARG A 140 5.86 -12.60 -8.59
CA ARG A 140 4.51 -13.17 -8.62
C ARG A 140 3.44 -12.18 -8.18
N TYR A 141 2.20 -12.55 -8.39
CA TYR A 141 1.04 -11.78 -7.90
C TYR A 141 0.88 -11.95 -6.39
N THR A 142 0.73 -10.83 -5.68
CA THR A 142 0.34 -10.78 -4.27
C THR A 142 -0.57 -9.58 -4.07
N TYR A 143 -1.86 -9.85 -3.85
CA TYR A 143 -2.82 -8.79 -3.60
C TYR A 143 -2.48 -8.04 -2.30
N GLY A 144 -2.31 -6.73 -2.38
CA GLY A 144 -1.84 -5.93 -1.26
C GLY A 144 -2.21 -4.45 -1.37
N VAL A 145 -1.67 -3.66 -0.44
CA VAL A 145 -1.91 -2.21 -0.34
C VAL A 145 -1.06 -1.38 -1.31
N GLY A 146 -0.60 -1.97 -2.42
CA GLY A 146 0.20 -1.25 -3.42
C GLY A 146 -0.50 -0.04 -4.02
N LEU A 147 -1.84 -0.08 -4.18
CA LEU A 147 -2.62 1.05 -4.71
C LEU A 147 -2.70 2.22 -3.71
N ASP A 148 -2.56 1.96 -2.43
CA ASP A 148 -2.50 2.99 -1.39
C ASP A 148 -1.16 3.75 -1.45
N VAL A 149 -0.06 3.02 -1.74
CA VAL A 149 1.25 3.63 -2.05
C VAL A 149 1.13 4.55 -3.26
N LEU A 150 0.41 4.12 -4.29
CA LEU A 150 0.17 4.94 -5.48
C LEU A 150 -0.74 6.14 -5.21
N GLY A 151 -1.68 6.03 -4.27
CA GLY A 151 -2.46 7.17 -3.79
C GLY A 151 -1.58 8.26 -3.20
N TYR A 152 -0.60 7.87 -2.38
CA TYR A 152 0.39 8.80 -1.83
C TYR A 152 1.34 9.34 -2.91
N LEU A 153 1.72 8.54 -3.90
CA LEU A 153 2.49 9.01 -5.06
C LEU A 153 1.75 10.13 -5.81
N ILE A 154 0.44 9.98 -6.05
CA ILE A 154 -0.37 11.02 -6.69
C ILE A 154 -0.33 12.31 -5.86
N GLU A 155 -0.41 12.21 -4.53
CA GLU A 155 -0.30 13.38 -3.64
C GLU A 155 1.03 14.10 -3.80
N ILE A 156 2.14 13.36 -3.79
CA ILE A 156 3.50 13.91 -3.93
C ILE A 156 3.66 14.65 -5.28
N ILE A 157 3.26 14.01 -6.38
CA ILE A 157 3.50 14.54 -7.72
C ILE A 157 2.57 15.72 -8.05
N SER A 158 1.28 15.59 -7.69
CA SER A 158 0.28 16.62 -8.02
C SER A 158 0.29 17.83 -7.08
N GLY A 159 0.93 17.73 -5.92
CA GLY A 159 0.83 18.71 -4.84
C GLY A 159 -0.58 18.88 -4.28
N LYS A 160 -1.51 17.98 -4.67
CA LYS A 160 -2.91 17.94 -4.21
C LYS A 160 -3.10 16.75 -3.29
N ILE A 161 -4.01 16.86 -2.34
CA ILE A 161 -4.28 15.81 -1.36
C ILE A 161 -4.75 14.55 -2.09
N GLY A 162 -3.87 13.56 -2.30
CA GLY A 162 -4.17 12.22 -2.81
C GLY A 162 -5.15 11.45 -1.91
N ARG A 163 -5.26 11.89 -0.66
CA ARG A 163 -6.29 11.58 0.33
C ARG A 163 -7.73 11.70 -0.19
N ALA A 164 -7.98 12.57 -1.17
CA ALA A 164 -9.28 12.67 -1.81
C ALA A 164 -9.64 11.41 -2.62
N VAL A 165 -8.65 10.63 -3.05
CA VAL A 165 -8.88 9.40 -3.82
C VAL A 165 -9.06 8.19 -2.89
N SER A 166 -8.33 8.11 -1.77
CA SER A 166 -8.45 6.96 -0.86
C SER A 166 -9.47 7.18 0.27
N ARG A 167 -9.65 8.40 0.79
CA ARG A 167 -10.61 8.68 1.87
C ARG A 167 -12.06 8.81 1.44
N ASN A 168 -12.35 9.19 0.20
CA ASN A 168 -13.74 9.17 -0.29
C ASN A 168 -14.29 7.73 -0.42
N ALA A 169 -13.48 6.72 -0.16
CA ALA A 169 -13.92 5.34 -0.01
C ALA A 169 -14.31 4.99 1.44
N GLU A 170 -14.03 5.87 2.41
CA GLU A 170 -14.17 5.56 3.85
C GLU A 170 -15.14 6.49 4.59
N THR A 171 -15.65 7.54 3.97
CA THR A 171 -16.72 8.41 4.54
C THR A 171 -18.08 8.11 3.97
#